data_4702d67ee31ef3713382fcf379103175
#
_entry.id   4702d67ee31ef3713382fcf379103175
#
_cell.length_a   1.000
_cell.length_b   1.000
_cell.length_c   1.000
_cell.angle_alpha   90.00
_cell.angle_beta   90.00
_cell.angle_gamma   90.00
#
_symmetry.space_group_name_H-M   'P 1'
#
loop_
_entity.id
_entity.type
_entity.pdbx_description
1 polymer ?
#
loop_
_entity_poly.entity_id
_entity_poly.type
_entity_poly.pdbx_seq_one_letter_code
_entity_poly.pdbx_strand_id
1 'polypeptide(L)'
;WFRTINIAGEKLHEQELRNAVYAGTWLSDAKRYFSKNNCPAYNIGEDYLVGSAIRQDYLETVIGWISNGQIEAYMAKQQHKPNANELWLYFQSVISWVKTTFIKYRKEMKGVDWGELYAEFKDNEFDSVKLETEISKLMEDEDVTRKKGVYAYVLTRKEKHLSIRAFTDNQKREAYEKQKGICTVCKEHFELSDMEADHITPWHDGGKTTASNCQMLCKEDNRRKSGI
;
A
#
# COMPACT_ATOMS: atom_id res chain seq x y z
N TRP A 1 0.80 -19.20 -26.28
CA TRP A 1 -0.14 -20.27 -26.71
C TRP A 1 -1.24 -20.45 -25.66
N PHE A 2 -0.93 -20.61 -24.39
CA PHE A 2 -1.92 -20.77 -23.31
C PHE A 2 -2.86 -19.56 -23.13
N ARG A 3 -2.45 -18.35 -23.43
CA ARG A 3 -3.32 -17.17 -23.38
C ARG A 3 -4.48 -17.19 -24.40
N THR A 4 -4.42 -18.07 -25.38
CA THR A 4 -5.41 -18.13 -26.49
C THR A 4 -6.48 -19.21 -26.28
N ILE A 5 -6.34 -20.10 -25.29
CA ILE A 5 -7.31 -21.16 -25.02
C ILE A 5 -8.24 -20.74 -23.88
N ASN A 6 -9.21 -19.91 -24.21
CA ASN A 6 -10.34 -19.61 -23.31
C ASN A 6 -11.62 -20.23 -23.90
N ILE A 7 -11.80 -21.55 -23.71
CA ILE A 7 -12.92 -22.29 -24.31
C ILE A 7 -14.18 -22.28 -23.45
N ALA A 8 -14.12 -21.83 -22.20
CA ALA A 8 -15.23 -21.94 -21.23
C ALA A 8 -15.75 -20.63 -20.64
N GLY A 9 -15.44 -19.46 -21.20
CA GLY A 9 -16.06 -18.18 -20.79
C GLY A 9 -15.49 -17.51 -19.54
N GLU A 10 -14.68 -18.15 -18.70
CA GLU A 10 -13.96 -17.50 -17.60
C GLU A 10 -12.49 -17.29 -17.95
N LYS A 11 -12.04 -16.05 -17.84
CA LYS A 11 -10.62 -15.70 -18.05
C LYS A 11 -9.77 -16.29 -16.93
N LEU A 12 -8.75 -17.08 -17.30
CA LEU A 12 -7.77 -17.58 -16.34
C LEU A 12 -7.00 -16.44 -15.69
N HIS A 13 -6.75 -16.54 -14.39
CA HIS A 13 -5.87 -15.62 -13.68
C HIS A 13 -4.41 -15.84 -14.10
N GLU A 14 -3.60 -14.80 -14.04
CA GLU A 14 -2.18 -14.86 -14.40
C GLU A 14 -1.44 -15.94 -13.59
N GLN A 15 -1.76 -16.11 -12.32
CA GLN A 15 -1.15 -17.15 -11.50
C GLN A 15 -1.59 -18.57 -11.93
N GLU A 16 -2.80 -18.75 -12.41
CA GLU A 16 -3.24 -20.06 -12.95
C GLU A 16 -2.45 -20.44 -14.22
N LEU A 17 -2.14 -19.44 -15.06
CA LEU A 17 -1.28 -19.62 -16.23
C LEU A 17 0.16 -19.98 -15.84
N ARG A 18 0.74 -19.26 -14.86
CA ARG A 18 2.07 -19.56 -14.31
C ARG A 18 2.12 -20.98 -13.73
N ASN A 19 1.07 -21.39 -13.04
CA ASN A 19 0.97 -22.75 -12.47
C ASN A 19 1.02 -23.86 -13.53
N ALA A 20 0.53 -23.61 -14.74
CA ALA A 20 0.64 -24.56 -15.84
C ALA A 20 2.07 -24.61 -16.43
N VAL A 21 2.74 -23.45 -16.51
CA VAL A 21 4.11 -23.35 -17.05
C VAL A 21 5.12 -23.95 -16.10
N TYR A 22 5.02 -23.65 -14.81
CA TYR A 22 5.97 -24.05 -13.77
C TYR A 22 5.47 -25.23 -12.93
N ALA A 23 4.72 -26.16 -13.56
CA ALA A 23 4.25 -27.36 -12.88
C ALA A 23 5.43 -28.20 -12.36
N GLY A 24 5.30 -28.71 -11.13
CA GLY A 24 6.36 -29.51 -10.48
C GLY A 24 6.04 -29.85 -9.03
N THR A 25 6.97 -30.53 -8.38
CA THR A 25 6.83 -30.97 -6.99
C THR A 25 6.64 -29.80 -6.03
N TRP A 26 7.45 -28.75 -6.22
CA TRP A 26 7.35 -27.54 -5.41
C TRP A 26 5.96 -26.90 -5.49
N LEU A 27 5.43 -26.70 -6.69
CA LEU A 27 4.12 -26.08 -6.87
C LEU A 27 3.00 -26.92 -6.27
N SER A 28 3.09 -28.26 -6.42
CA SER A 28 2.11 -29.18 -5.84
C SER A 28 2.07 -29.06 -4.32
N ASP A 29 3.22 -28.90 -3.69
CA ASP A 29 3.32 -28.69 -2.24
C ASP A 29 2.87 -27.28 -1.84
N ALA A 30 3.27 -26.23 -2.58
CA ALA A 30 2.83 -24.85 -2.34
C ALA A 30 1.30 -24.72 -2.35
N LYS A 31 0.62 -25.39 -3.29
CA LYS A 31 -0.84 -25.41 -3.36
C LYS A 31 -1.53 -26.00 -2.14
N ARG A 32 -0.88 -26.89 -1.39
CA ARG A 32 -1.43 -27.42 -0.12
C ARG A 32 -1.55 -26.33 0.93
N TYR A 33 -0.61 -25.39 0.95
CA TYR A 33 -0.60 -24.27 1.90
C TYR A 33 -1.49 -23.12 1.46
N PHE A 34 -1.56 -22.81 0.14
CA PHE A 34 -2.06 -21.52 -0.34
C PHE A 34 -3.32 -21.59 -1.22
N SER A 35 -3.72 -22.76 -1.73
CA SER A 35 -4.65 -22.82 -2.87
C SER A 35 -5.93 -23.64 -2.63
N LYS A 36 -6.40 -23.71 -1.39
CA LYS A 36 -7.65 -24.41 -1.05
C LYS A 36 -8.47 -23.57 -0.08
N ASN A 37 -9.79 -23.81 -0.04
CA ASN A 37 -10.61 -23.31 1.05
C ASN A 37 -10.07 -23.82 2.38
N ASN A 38 -10.02 -22.93 3.37
CA ASN A 38 -9.50 -23.23 4.71
C ASN A 38 -8.08 -23.82 4.70
N CYS A 39 -7.27 -23.48 3.68
CA CYS A 39 -5.86 -23.85 3.67
C CYS A 39 -5.10 -23.16 4.81
N PRO A 40 -3.90 -23.65 5.21
CA PRO A 40 -3.12 -23.04 6.27
C PRO A 40 -2.90 -21.53 6.09
N ALA A 41 -2.65 -21.07 4.86
CA ALA A 41 -2.46 -19.65 4.59
C ALA A 41 -3.75 -18.82 4.75
N TYR A 42 -4.90 -19.38 4.38
CA TYR A 42 -6.19 -18.74 4.62
C TYR A 42 -6.41 -18.56 6.12
N ASN A 43 -6.24 -19.62 6.92
CA ASN A 43 -6.53 -19.58 8.36
C ASN A 43 -5.71 -18.56 9.15
N ILE A 44 -4.50 -18.22 8.72
CA ILE A 44 -3.66 -17.23 9.44
C ILE A 44 -3.60 -15.87 8.75
N GLY A 45 -3.98 -15.78 7.47
CA GLY A 45 -3.78 -14.60 6.63
C GLY A 45 -5.04 -13.96 6.06
N GLU A 46 -6.26 -14.50 6.29
CA GLU A 46 -7.50 -13.97 5.71
C GLU A 46 -7.78 -12.50 6.09
N ASP A 47 -7.30 -12.07 7.24
CA ASP A 47 -7.39 -10.69 7.73
C ASP A 47 -6.41 -9.72 7.04
N TYR A 48 -5.38 -10.25 6.38
CA TYR A 48 -4.27 -9.48 5.84
C TYR A 48 -4.18 -9.51 4.30
N LEU A 49 -4.60 -10.61 3.68
CA LEU A 49 -4.58 -10.79 2.23
C LEU A 49 -5.95 -10.52 1.61
N VAL A 50 -5.94 -10.06 0.37
CA VAL A 50 -7.14 -9.92 -0.47
C VAL A 50 -7.23 -11.08 -1.45
N GLY A 51 -8.42 -11.25 -2.05
CA GLY A 51 -8.66 -12.26 -3.07
C GLY A 51 -9.05 -13.62 -2.49
N SER A 52 -8.94 -14.66 -3.31
CA SER A 52 -9.37 -16.03 -3.05
C SER A 52 -8.23 -17.01 -3.15
N ALA A 53 -8.03 -17.83 -2.12
CA ALA A 53 -7.03 -18.89 -2.15
C ALA A 53 -7.27 -19.86 -3.32
N ILE A 54 -8.54 -20.18 -3.65
CA ILE A 54 -8.88 -21.06 -4.79
C ILE A 54 -8.44 -20.46 -6.12
N ARG A 55 -8.60 -19.15 -6.30
CA ARG A 55 -8.18 -18.41 -7.51
C ARG A 55 -6.69 -18.10 -7.51
N GLN A 56 -5.92 -18.67 -6.60
CA GLN A 56 -4.47 -18.57 -6.46
C GLN A 56 -3.95 -17.20 -6.00
N ASP A 57 -4.82 -16.26 -5.59
CA ASP A 57 -4.43 -14.92 -5.20
C ASP A 57 -3.46 -14.91 -4.00
N TYR A 58 -3.67 -15.83 -3.04
CA TYR A 58 -2.78 -15.96 -1.88
C TYR A 58 -1.39 -16.44 -2.29
N LEU A 59 -1.34 -17.45 -3.17
CA LEU A 59 -0.08 -17.98 -3.68
C LEU A 59 0.67 -16.91 -4.47
N GLU A 60 -0.02 -16.19 -5.37
CA GLU A 60 0.55 -15.11 -6.17
C GLU A 60 1.12 -14.00 -5.30
N THR A 61 0.33 -13.54 -4.32
CA THR A 61 0.73 -12.47 -3.39
C THR A 61 2.01 -12.84 -2.64
N VAL A 62 2.07 -14.04 -2.07
CA VAL A 62 3.22 -14.45 -1.25
C VAL A 62 4.47 -14.71 -2.11
N ILE A 63 4.31 -15.26 -3.31
CA ILE A 63 5.44 -15.36 -4.26
C ILE A 63 5.91 -13.95 -4.66
N GLY A 64 4.97 -13.03 -4.92
CA GLY A 64 5.30 -11.63 -5.20
C GLY A 64 6.13 -10.99 -4.09
N TRP A 65 5.75 -11.20 -2.85
CA TRP A 65 6.48 -10.70 -1.68
C TRP A 65 7.91 -11.23 -1.58
N ILE A 66 8.08 -12.58 -1.58
CA ILE A 66 9.41 -13.20 -1.41
C ILE A 66 10.34 -12.94 -2.59
N SER A 67 9.78 -12.68 -3.78
CA SER A 67 10.54 -12.46 -5.01
C SER A 67 10.71 -11.00 -5.39
N ASN A 68 10.21 -10.06 -4.57
CA ASN A 68 10.14 -8.64 -4.91
C ASN A 68 9.51 -8.41 -6.30
N GLY A 69 8.37 -9.07 -6.56
CA GLY A 69 7.62 -9.00 -7.81
C GLY A 69 8.15 -9.87 -8.97
N GLN A 70 9.29 -10.56 -8.80
CA GLN A 70 9.90 -11.42 -9.84
C GLN A 70 9.31 -12.84 -9.81
N ILE A 71 7.97 -12.94 -9.96
CA ILE A 71 7.21 -14.19 -9.74
C ILE A 71 7.71 -15.31 -10.63
N GLU A 72 7.85 -15.08 -11.93
CA GLU A 72 8.21 -16.13 -12.90
C GLU A 72 9.65 -16.63 -12.68
N ALA A 73 10.59 -15.72 -12.41
CA ALA A 73 11.97 -16.08 -12.11
C ALA A 73 12.05 -16.93 -10.83
N TYR A 74 11.27 -16.57 -9.80
CA TYR A 74 11.18 -17.33 -8.57
C TYR A 74 10.59 -18.72 -8.82
N MET A 75 9.46 -18.83 -9.50
CA MET A 75 8.81 -20.10 -9.80
C MET A 75 9.69 -21.03 -10.62
N ALA A 76 10.39 -20.51 -11.64
CA ALA A 76 11.34 -21.27 -12.44
C ALA A 76 12.48 -21.86 -11.60
N LYS A 77 13.04 -21.05 -10.68
CA LYS A 77 14.11 -21.49 -9.76
C LYS A 77 13.63 -22.56 -8.76
N GLN A 78 12.39 -22.45 -8.33
CA GLN A 78 11.83 -23.36 -7.32
C GLN A 78 11.22 -24.64 -7.91
N GLN A 79 10.88 -24.66 -9.19
CA GLN A 79 10.04 -25.68 -9.86
C GLN A 79 10.37 -27.14 -9.47
N HIS A 80 11.65 -27.47 -9.38
CA HIS A 80 12.12 -28.84 -9.13
C HIS A 80 12.51 -29.09 -7.66
N LYS A 81 12.31 -28.12 -6.76
CA LYS A 81 12.53 -28.35 -5.32
C LYS A 81 11.48 -29.34 -4.78
N PRO A 82 11.83 -30.14 -3.76
CA PRO A 82 10.94 -31.20 -3.24
C PRO A 82 9.72 -30.64 -2.49
N ASN A 83 9.80 -29.44 -1.94
CA ASN A 83 8.74 -28.82 -1.15
C ASN A 83 8.78 -27.29 -1.20
N ALA A 84 7.72 -26.66 -0.69
CA ALA A 84 7.56 -25.20 -0.61
C ALA A 84 7.73 -24.68 0.83
N ASN A 85 8.46 -25.39 1.70
CA ASN A 85 8.64 -24.99 3.09
C ASN A 85 9.22 -23.59 3.25
N GLU A 86 10.16 -23.19 2.38
CA GLU A 86 10.75 -21.86 2.39
C GLU A 86 9.69 -20.76 2.21
N LEU A 87 8.78 -20.93 1.23
CA LEU A 87 7.68 -20.01 0.99
C LEU A 87 6.70 -19.97 2.16
N TRP A 88 6.38 -21.14 2.73
CA TRP A 88 5.48 -21.25 3.86
C TRP A 88 6.04 -20.58 5.12
N LEU A 89 7.29 -20.84 5.47
CA LEU A 89 7.96 -20.22 6.62
C LEU A 89 8.09 -18.70 6.44
N TYR A 90 8.43 -18.26 5.23
CA TYR A 90 8.46 -16.83 4.92
C TYR A 90 7.10 -16.17 5.18
N PHE A 91 6.02 -16.76 4.67
CA PHE A 91 4.67 -16.24 4.89
C PHE A 91 4.30 -16.17 6.37
N GLN A 92 4.58 -17.23 7.12
CA GLN A 92 4.36 -17.24 8.58
C GLN A 92 5.15 -16.13 9.28
N SER A 93 6.40 -15.91 8.88
CA SER A 93 7.24 -14.86 9.44
C SER A 93 6.67 -13.47 9.17
N VAL A 94 6.19 -13.20 7.93
CA VAL A 94 5.52 -11.93 7.59
C VAL A 94 4.29 -11.72 8.48
N ILE A 95 3.39 -12.70 8.56
CA ILE A 95 2.15 -12.55 9.34
C ILE A 95 2.44 -12.43 10.83
N SER A 96 3.42 -13.19 11.37
CA SER A 96 3.84 -13.07 12.77
C SER A 96 4.38 -11.68 13.06
N TRP A 97 5.26 -11.16 12.21
CA TRP A 97 5.81 -9.82 12.34
C TRP A 97 4.71 -8.74 12.31
N VAL A 98 3.75 -8.85 11.39
CA VAL A 98 2.61 -7.93 11.34
C VAL A 98 1.84 -7.92 12.66
N LYS A 99 1.52 -9.11 13.20
CA LYS A 99 0.76 -9.25 14.45
C LYS A 99 1.51 -8.73 15.68
N THR A 100 2.83 -8.84 15.70
CA THR A 100 3.65 -8.35 16.83
C THR A 100 3.92 -6.86 16.74
N THR A 101 4.08 -6.32 15.53
CA THR A 101 4.31 -4.89 15.30
C THR A 101 3.02 -4.08 15.48
N PHE A 102 1.91 -4.57 14.95
CA PHE A 102 0.61 -3.89 14.95
C PHE A 102 -0.39 -4.67 15.84
N ILE A 103 -0.39 -4.35 17.11
CA ILE A 103 -1.07 -5.10 18.17
C ILE A 103 -2.60 -5.06 18.10
N LYS A 104 -3.19 -4.16 17.34
CA LYS A 104 -4.64 -4.06 17.16
C LYS A 104 -5.02 -4.27 15.69
N TYR A 105 -5.78 -5.33 15.44
CA TYR A 105 -6.34 -5.58 14.12
C TYR A 105 -7.37 -4.53 13.71
N ARG A 106 -7.31 -4.13 12.45
CA ARG A 106 -8.32 -3.30 11.76
C ARG A 106 -8.53 -3.81 10.34
N LYS A 107 -9.74 -3.65 9.82
CA LYS A 107 -10.08 -4.09 8.44
C LYS A 107 -9.19 -3.45 7.36
N GLU A 108 -8.65 -2.28 7.62
CA GLU A 108 -7.74 -1.54 6.73
C GLU A 108 -6.39 -2.24 6.57
N MET A 109 -6.05 -3.20 7.42
CA MET A 109 -4.85 -4.04 7.28
C MET A 109 -4.95 -5.00 6.10
N LYS A 110 -6.18 -5.31 5.68
CA LYS A 110 -6.41 -6.24 4.57
C LYS A 110 -5.91 -5.67 3.24
N GLY A 111 -4.93 -6.36 2.64
CA GLY A 111 -4.31 -6.00 1.37
C GLY A 111 -3.33 -4.82 1.45
N VAL A 112 -2.75 -4.55 2.60
CA VAL A 112 -1.49 -3.80 2.71
C VAL A 112 -0.38 -4.67 2.13
N ASP A 113 0.63 -4.08 1.52
CA ASP A 113 1.80 -4.82 1.02
C ASP A 113 2.74 -5.18 2.19
N TRP A 114 2.31 -6.20 2.93
CA TRP A 114 3.04 -6.64 4.13
C TRP A 114 4.41 -7.23 3.83
N GLY A 115 4.57 -7.81 2.63
CA GLY A 115 5.85 -8.38 2.22
C GLY A 115 6.91 -7.31 1.97
N GLU A 116 6.55 -6.19 1.32
CA GLU A 116 7.44 -5.04 1.13
C GLU A 116 7.85 -4.45 2.48
N LEU A 117 6.87 -4.17 3.35
CA LEU A 117 7.15 -3.62 4.67
C LEU A 117 7.98 -4.57 5.55
N TYR A 118 7.69 -5.87 5.50
CA TYR A 118 8.50 -6.86 6.21
C TYR A 118 9.93 -6.90 5.70
N ALA A 119 10.14 -6.89 4.38
CA ALA A 119 11.48 -6.92 3.80
C ALA A 119 12.33 -5.73 4.23
N GLU A 120 11.72 -4.54 4.34
CA GLU A 120 12.40 -3.30 4.72
C GLU A 120 12.62 -3.17 6.24
N PHE A 121 11.64 -3.62 7.06
CA PHE A 121 11.58 -3.26 8.49
C PHE A 121 11.66 -4.43 9.47
N LYS A 122 11.80 -5.68 9.03
CA LYS A 122 11.78 -6.87 9.92
C LYS A 122 12.86 -6.87 11.00
N ASP A 123 13.98 -6.21 10.74
CA ASP A 123 15.13 -6.14 11.64
C ASP A 123 15.11 -4.89 12.54
N ASN A 124 14.06 -4.04 12.42
CA ASN A 124 13.89 -2.86 13.24
C ASN A 124 13.11 -3.19 14.51
N GLU A 125 13.50 -2.57 15.62
CA GLU A 125 12.73 -2.62 16.86
C GLU A 125 11.69 -1.50 16.89
N PHE A 126 10.44 -1.86 17.16
CA PHE A 126 9.33 -0.91 17.26
C PHE A 126 8.66 -1.00 18.64
N ASP A 127 8.33 0.17 19.19
CA ASP A 127 7.41 0.27 20.32
C ASP A 127 5.96 0.14 19.79
N SER A 128 5.42 -1.08 19.84
CA SER A 128 4.08 -1.39 19.31
C SER A 128 2.97 -0.57 19.97
N VAL A 129 3.15 -0.14 21.22
CA VAL A 129 2.17 0.70 21.94
C VAL A 129 2.18 2.14 21.40
N LYS A 130 3.38 2.69 21.15
CA LYS A 130 3.49 4.01 20.51
C LYS A 130 2.97 3.99 19.09
N LEU A 131 3.29 2.95 18.32
CA LEU A 131 2.73 2.77 16.96
C LEU A 131 1.20 2.73 16.99
N GLU A 132 0.62 1.95 17.92
CA GLU A 132 -0.84 1.85 18.03
C GLU A 132 -1.48 3.20 18.39
N THR A 133 -0.86 3.96 19.29
CA THR A 133 -1.34 5.30 19.67
C THR A 133 -1.34 6.25 18.46
N GLU A 134 -0.29 6.21 17.65
CA GLU A 134 -0.18 7.02 16.44
C GLU A 134 -1.18 6.58 15.37
N ILE A 135 -1.27 5.27 15.12
CA ILE A 135 -2.24 4.71 14.18
C ILE A 135 -3.67 5.11 14.54
N SER A 136 -4.05 5.03 15.82
CA SER A 136 -5.38 5.45 16.27
C SER A 136 -5.68 6.91 15.89
N LYS A 137 -4.75 7.83 16.14
CA LYS A 137 -4.90 9.24 15.77
C LYS A 137 -5.06 9.43 14.26
N LEU A 138 -4.25 8.73 13.46
CA LEU A 138 -4.30 8.79 12.00
C LEU A 138 -5.60 8.19 11.43
N MET A 139 -6.15 7.17 12.09
CA MET A 139 -7.45 6.59 11.70
C MET A 139 -8.62 7.53 11.96
N GLU A 140 -8.52 8.39 12.98
CA GLU A 140 -9.52 9.40 13.32
C GLU A 140 -9.36 10.68 12.46
N ASP A 141 -8.18 10.95 11.91
CA ASP A 141 -7.91 12.16 11.14
C ASP A 141 -8.65 12.16 9.79
N GLU A 142 -9.62 13.05 9.63
CA GLU A 142 -10.43 13.19 8.41
C GLU A 142 -9.62 13.59 7.17
N ASP A 143 -8.45 14.21 7.35
CA ASP A 143 -7.57 14.58 6.25
C ASP A 143 -6.79 13.40 5.68
N VAL A 144 -6.65 12.31 6.43
CA VAL A 144 -6.07 11.05 5.96
C VAL A 144 -7.13 10.27 5.19
N THR A 145 -7.13 10.35 3.85
CA THR A 145 -8.14 9.71 3.01
C THR A 145 -7.83 8.23 2.73
N ARG A 146 -6.56 7.85 2.69
CA ARG A 146 -6.11 6.48 2.45
C ARG A 146 -5.72 5.78 3.75
N LYS A 147 -6.71 5.35 4.54
CA LYS A 147 -6.50 4.72 5.86
C LYS A 147 -5.58 3.48 5.81
N LYS A 148 -5.65 2.67 4.74
CA LYS A 148 -4.74 1.54 4.52
C LYS A 148 -3.26 1.98 4.48
N GLY A 149 -2.96 3.17 4.00
CA GLY A 149 -1.61 3.71 3.90
C GLY A 149 -0.98 4.08 5.25
N VAL A 150 -1.79 4.16 6.32
CA VAL A 150 -1.32 4.51 7.67
C VAL A 150 -0.21 3.56 8.14
N TYR A 151 -0.34 2.26 7.84
CA TYR A 151 0.65 1.25 8.24
C TYR A 151 2.01 1.47 7.57
N ALA A 152 2.04 1.80 6.28
CA ALA A 152 3.27 2.16 5.59
C ALA A 152 3.82 3.51 6.09
N TYR A 153 2.95 4.49 6.34
CA TYR A 153 3.36 5.80 6.82
C TYR A 153 4.07 5.76 8.17
N VAL A 154 3.51 5.05 9.16
CA VAL A 154 4.10 5.01 10.51
C VAL A 154 5.49 4.36 10.55
N LEU A 155 5.83 3.55 9.54
CA LEU A 155 7.15 2.95 9.38
C LEU A 155 8.09 3.81 8.53
N THR A 156 7.61 4.33 7.40
CA THR A 156 8.43 5.03 6.39
C THR A 156 8.52 6.54 6.58
N ARG A 157 7.56 7.13 7.30
CA ARG A 157 7.35 8.58 7.45
C ARG A 157 7.07 9.32 6.14
N LYS A 158 6.65 8.62 5.09
CA LYS A 158 6.37 9.22 3.77
C LYS A 158 4.87 9.51 3.62
N GLU A 159 4.47 10.78 3.60
CA GLU A 159 3.07 11.24 3.51
C GLU A 159 2.34 10.73 2.26
N LYS A 160 3.06 10.41 1.18
CA LYS A 160 2.48 9.85 -0.05
C LYS A 160 1.60 8.61 0.19
N HIS A 161 1.82 7.88 1.29
CA HIS A 161 1.01 6.72 1.64
C HIS A 161 -0.38 7.07 2.15
N LEU A 162 -0.57 8.25 2.71
CA LEU A 162 -1.80 8.68 3.39
C LEU A 162 -2.84 9.28 2.43
N SER A 163 -2.41 9.82 1.29
CA SER A 163 -3.27 10.61 0.39
C SER A 163 -4.04 11.66 1.18
N ILE A 164 -3.31 12.69 1.65
CA ILE A 164 -3.92 13.79 2.41
C ILE A 164 -4.99 14.47 1.57
N ARG A 165 -6.12 14.82 2.19
CA ARG A 165 -7.25 15.48 1.55
C ARG A 165 -6.78 16.73 0.79
N ALA A 166 -7.19 16.85 -0.46
CA ALA A 166 -6.97 18.08 -1.22
C ALA A 166 -8.00 19.16 -0.83
N PHE A 167 -7.59 20.42 -0.95
CA PHE A 167 -8.52 21.54 -0.82
C PHE A 167 -9.59 21.49 -1.91
N THR A 168 -10.84 21.81 -1.52
CA THR A 168 -11.96 21.92 -2.45
C THR A 168 -11.81 23.16 -3.35
N ASP A 169 -12.49 23.16 -4.48
CA ASP A 169 -12.43 24.30 -5.40
C ASP A 169 -12.96 25.59 -4.76
N ASN A 170 -13.91 25.50 -3.83
CA ASN A 170 -14.38 26.66 -3.07
C ASN A 170 -13.29 27.21 -2.13
N GLN A 171 -12.55 26.34 -1.45
CA GLN A 171 -11.43 26.76 -0.58
C GLN A 171 -10.30 27.39 -1.40
N LYS A 172 -9.97 26.82 -2.57
CA LYS A 172 -8.98 27.39 -3.50
C LYS A 172 -9.42 28.77 -3.98
N ARG A 173 -10.68 28.90 -4.40
CA ARG A 173 -11.24 30.19 -4.84
C ARG A 173 -11.21 31.22 -3.72
N GLU A 174 -11.63 30.85 -2.52
CA GLU A 174 -11.61 31.74 -1.37
C GLU A 174 -10.18 32.24 -1.05
N ALA A 175 -9.19 31.34 -1.07
CA ALA A 175 -7.80 31.71 -0.85
C ALA A 175 -7.28 32.63 -1.96
N TYR A 176 -7.57 32.32 -3.22
CA TYR A 176 -7.20 33.11 -4.38
C TYR A 176 -7.76 34.56 -4.30
N GLU A 177 -9.05 34.71 -4.02
CA GLU A 177 -9.69 36.04 -3.91
C GLU A 177 -9.11 36.84 -2.73
N LYS A 178 -8.87 36.20 -1.59
CA LYS A 178 -8.22 36.85 -0.42
C LYS A 178 -6.81 37.34 -0.78
N GLN A 179 -6.06 36.57 -1.54
CA GLN A 179 -4.71 36.89 -2.00
C GLN A 179 -4.69 37.83 -3.21
N LYS A 180 -5.85 38.10 -3.83
CA LYS A 180 -5.97 38.92 -5.06
C LYS A 180 -5.12 38.37 -6.21
N GLY A 181 -5.03 37.03 -6.32
CA GLY A 181 -4.21 36.37 -7.34
C GLY A 181 -2.69 36.46 -7.09
N ILE A 182 -2.24 36.94 -5.96
CA ILE A 182 -0.81 37.14 -5.65
C ILE A 182 -0.25 35.87 -4.97
N CYS A 183 0.81 35.30 -5.53
CA CYS A 183 1.55 34.23 -4.90
C CYS A 183 2.17 34.70 -3.57
N THR A 184 2.00 33.92 -2.49
CA THR A 184 2.50 34.30 -1.16
C THR A 184 4.03 34.23 -1.04
N VAL A 185 4.72 33.57 -1.97
CA VAL A 185 6.18 33.41 -2.01
C VAL A 185 6.84 34.45 -2.93
N CYS A 186 6.64 34.37 -4.24
CA CYS A 186 7.28 35.30 -5.19
C CYS A 186 6.63 36.68 -5.26
N LYS A 187 5.43 36.86 -4.69
CA LYS A 187 4.67 38.13 -4.66
C LYS A 187 4.19 38.60 -6.06
N GLU A 188 4.26 37.76 -7.08
CA GLU A 188 3.75 38.07 -8.41
C GLU A 188 2.28 37.63 -8.57
N HIS A 189 1.59 38.27 -9.50
CA HIS A 189 0.19 37.99 -9.82
C HIS A 189 0.09 36.85 -10.86
N PHE A 190 -0.83 35.91 -10.61
CA PHE A 190 -1.13 34.79 -11.50
C PHE A 190 -2.64 34.60 -11.63
N GLU A 191 -3.07 34.00 -12.73
CA GLU A 191 -4.42 33.50 -12.89
C GLU A 191 -4.65 32.25 -12.02
N LEU A 192 -5.90 32.01 -11.60
CA LEU A 192 -6.24 30.86 -10.75
C LEU A 192 -5.78 29.52 -11.35
N SER A 193 -5.82 29.38 -12.66
CA SER A 193 -5.37 28.18 -13.40
C SER A 193 -3.86 27.91 -13.30
N ASP A 194 -3.07 28.95 -12.96
CA ASP A 194 -1.61 28.88 -12.86
C ASP A 194 -1.12 28.79 -11.43
N MET A 195 -2.07 28.68 -10.49
CA MET A 195 -1.80 28.53 -9.07
C MET A 195 -2.28 27.16 -8.55
N GLU A 196 -1.64 26.70 -7.52
CA GLU A 196 -1.97 25.46 -6.81
C GLU A 196 -2.20 25.76 -5.32
N ALA A 197 -3.17 25.04 -4.75
CA ALA A 197 -3.46 25.17 -3.33
C ALA A 197 -2.44 24.39 -2.50
N ASP A 198 -2.00 25.01 -1.43
CA ASP A 198 -1.03 24.45 -0.51
C ASP A 198 -1.43 24.76 0.93
N HIS A 199 -0.96 23.97 1.87
CA HIS A 199 -1.16 24.22 3.29
C HIS A 199 -0.21 25.31 3.79
N ILE A 200 -0.73 26.34 4.47
CA ILE A 200 0.09 27.36 5.15
C ILE A 200 0.94 26.66 6.21
N THR A 201 0.28 25.93 7.12
CA THR A 201 0.93 25.00 8.05
C THR A 201 0.82 23.60 7.46
N PRO A 202 1.94 22.91 7.17
CA PRO A 202 1.93 21.56 6.63
C PRO A 202 1.12 20.59 7.50
N TRP A 203 0.54 19.55 6.86
CA TRP A 203 -0.26 18.58 7.60
C TRP A 203 0.55 17.86 8.69
N HIS A 204 1.79 17.48 8.42
CA HIS A 204 2.67 16.80 9.40
C HIS A 204 3.04 17.70 10.60
N ASP A 205 2.92 19.01 10.46
CA ASP A 205 3.10 20.01 11.54
C ASP A 205 1.76 20.34 12.23
N GLY A 206 0.71 19.56 11.98
CA GLY A 206 -0.61 19.70 12.60
C GLY A 206 -1.58 20.60 11.83
N GLY A 207 -1.21 21.08 10.64
CA GLY A 207 -2.10 21.82 9.75
C GLY A 207 -3.27 20.96 9.28
N LYS A 208 -4.46 21.56 9.14
CA LYS A 208 -5.68 20.89 8.65
C LYS A 208 -6.08 21.43 7.28
N THR A 209 -6.79 20.60 6.50
CA THR A 209 -7.31 20.98 5.19
C THR A 209 -8.58 21.83 5.33
N THR A 210 -8.39 23.04 5.86
CA THR A 210 -9.44 24.04 6.08
C THR A 210 -9.17 25.31 5.27
N ALA A 211 -10.22 26.09 4.96
CA ALA A 211 -10.07 27.35 4.20
C ALA A 211 -9.08 28.34 4.86
N SER A 212 -9.00 28.34 6.20
CA SER A 212 -8.06 29.21 6.93
C SER A 212 -6.61 28.78 6.80
N ASN A 213 -6.34 27.50 6.46
CA ASN A 213 -5.01 26.96 6.26
C ASN A 213 -4.66 26.75 4.78
N CYS A 214 -5.50 27.29 3.87
CA CYS A 214 -5.29 27.22 2.43
C CYS A 214 -4.58 28.48 1.94
N GLN A 215 -3.52 28.32 1.17
CA GLN A 215 -2.89 29.38 0.40
C GLN A 215 -2.76 28.95 -1.08
N MET A 216 -2.71 29.94 -1.95
CA MET A 216 -2.44 29.71 -3.38
C MET A 216 -0.99 30.10 -3.67
N LEU A 217 -0.25 29.20 -4.27
CA LEU A 217 1.11 29.39 -4.75
C LEU A 217 1.15 29.26 -6.28
N CYS A 218 2.05 29.97 -6.95
CA CYS A 218 2.33 29.64 -8.35
C CYS A 218 2.92 28.22 -8.43
N LYS A 219 2.74 27.54 -9.56
CA LYS A 219 3.18 26.16 -9.75
C LYS A 219 4.66 25.95 -9.45
N GLU A 220 5.50 26.94 -9.74
CA GLU A 220 6.93 26.87 -9.50
C GLU A 220 7.26 26.88 -8.01
N ASP A 221 6.70 27.84 -7.27
CA ASP A 221 6.95 27.93 -5.82
C ASP A 221 6.35 26.76 -5.04
N ASN A 222 5.17 26.24 -5.50
CA ASN A 222 4.58 25.06 -4.91
C ASN A 222 5.47 23.81 -5.08
N ARG A 223 6.07 23.62 -6.25
CA ARG A 223 7.03 22.53 -6.50
C ARG A 223 8.28 22.67 -5.63
N ARG A 224 8.84 23.87 -5.54
CA ARG A 224 10.02 24.11 -4.66
C ARG A 224 9.72 23.79 -3.20
N LYS A 225 8.54 24.18 -2.70
CA LYS A 225 8.10 23.87 -1.34
C LYS A 225 7.92 22.38 -1.11
N SER A 226 7.40 21.65 -2.10
CA SER A 226 7.18 20.20 -2.05
C SER A 226 8.45 19.37 -2.20
N GLY A 227 9.60 20.00 -2.45
CA GLY A 227 10.89 19.30 -2.61
C GLY A 227 11.02 18.53 -3.92
N ILE A 228 10.26 18.88 -4.96
CA ILE A 228 10.25 18.28 -6.30
C ILE A 228 10.90 19.23 -7.31
#